data_54b0edef3d33d3a333927c0a12e3d872
#
_entry.id   54b0edef3d33d3a333927c0a12e3d872
#
_cell.length_a   1.000
_cell.length_b   1.000
_cell.length_c   1.000
_cell.angle_alpha   90.00
_cell.angle_beta   90.00
_cell.angle_gamma   90.00
#
_symmetry.space_group_name_H-M   'P 1'
#
loop_
_entity.id
_entity.type
_entity.pdbx_description
1 polymer ?
#
loop_
_entity_poly.entity_id
_entity_poly.type
_entity_poly.pdbx_seq_one_letter_code
_entity_poly.pdbx_strand_id
1 'polypeptide(L)'
;MLLAFVVQCLWAANTRKLSDLEYRYIAAGLTGKSEKAVNHSPFTGWVAALPVRLITLARKIANPSISAALAVPRPWMLRLPFIIFGLWLGAALWWVARRLFDDDGGYVALALYCTSPAMITVSSNIGPEIILAWSSLGLIYTAIGVAHTLYAPPKKWVPRIIILGLSIGFALATAWWSITLVLLAFGYMMYLAPGCRQRAFIVLASASGIGCVVWAVLYWLTGSFGLGIKPLLAQKPTLEALSNLPFALSGHTDGYVLVFLFIAALTAYGSWPRARYFGNTAPLITSLAAVLLFSLVPAIRIWDATLGLSFVFIFVGGLAADFLETRFRRPIALFLTACFVLRAVLTVMALVTWVRNPV
;
A
#
# COMPACT_ATOMS: atom_id res chain seq x y z
N MET A 1 6.45 -13.47 -11.87
CA MET A 1 6.83 -12.34 -11.00
C MET A 1 6.19 -12.44 -9.61
N LEU A 2 4.86 -12.42 -9.48
CA LEU A 2 4.20 -12.49 -8.16
C LEU A 2 4.58 -13.74 -7.34
N LEU A 3 4.76 -14.90 -7.96
CA LEU A 3 5.24 -16.09 -7.26
C LEU A 3 6.64 -15.87 -6.66
N ALA A 4 7.55 -15.27 -7.43
CA ALA A 4 8.89 -14.94 -6.94
C ALA A 4 8.84 -13.95 -5.77
N PHE A 5 7.96 -12.95 -5.85
CA PHE A 5 7.71 -12.02 -4.74
C PHE A 5 7.23 -12.74 -3.47
N VAL A 6 6.26 -13.65 -3.59
CA VAL A 6 5.75 -14.43 -2.44
C VAL A 6 6.85 -15.31 -1.84
N VAL A 7 7.67 -15.97 -2.68
CA VAL A 7 8.79 -16.79 -2.21
C VAL A 7 9.81 -15.94 -1.44
N GLN A 8 10.16 -14.76 -1.95
CA GLN A 8 11.05 -13.81 -1.25
C GLN A 8 10.47 -13.36 0.09
N CYS A 9 9.17 -13.00 0.12
CA CYS A 9 8.49 -12.62 1.37
C CYS A 9 8.43 -13.77 2.38
N LEU A 10 8.12 -14.99 1.94
CA LEU A 10 8.09 -16.17 2.82
C LEU A 10 9.48 -16.52 3.35
N TRP A 11 10.51 -16.44 2.51
CA TRP A 11 11.89 -16.63 2.93
C TRP A 11 12.29 -15.61 4.00
N ALA A 12 12.06 -14.32 3.77
CA ALA A 12 12.33 -13.26 4.72
C ALA A 12 11.53 -13.43 6.02
N ALA A 13 10.24 -13.75 5.92
CA ALA A 13 9.35 -13.97 7.05
C ALA A 13 9.74 -15.17 7.91
N ASN A 14 10.30 -16.23 7.30
CA ASN A 14 10.72 -17.42 8.02
C ASN A 14 12.09 -17.27 8.69
N THR A 15 13.00 -16.52 8.08
CA THR A 15 14.39 -16.40 8.52
C THR A 15 14.54 -15.37 9.64
N ARG A 16 13.71 -14.31 9.62
CA ARG A 16 13.80 -13.22 10.57
C ARG A 16 13.01 -13.50 11.86
N LYS A 17 13.62 -13.27 13.01
CA LYS A 17 12.92 -13.29 14.31
C LYS A 17 11.84 -12.19 14.36
N LEU A 18 10.84 -12.39 15.20
CA LEU A 18 9.82 -11.36 15.45
C LEU A 18 10.47 -10.20 16.21
N SER A 19 10.15 -8.97 15.80
CA SER A 19 10.55 -7.77 16.51
C SER A 19 9.62 -7.48 17.69
N ASP A 20 10.08 -6.68 18.66
CA ASP A 20 9.25 -6.27 19.81
C ASP A 20 7.97 -5.55 19.37
N LEU A 21 8.05 -4.77 18.29
CA LEU A 21 6.88 -4.10 17.73
C LEU A 21 5.85 -5.09 17.17
N GLU A 22 6.32 -6.14 16.47
CA GLU A 22 5.44 -7.19 15.94
C GLU A 22 4.77 -7.95 17.08
N TYR A 23 5.50 -8.27 18.16
CA TYR A 23 4.92 -8.87 19.36
C TYR A 23 3.83 -8.00 19.98
N ARG A 24 4.04 -6.68 20.06
CA ARG A 24 3.03 -5.74 20.57
C ARG A 24 1.78 -5.71 19.73
N TYR A 25 1.88 -5.75 18.38
CA TYR A 25 0.70 -5.86 17.51
C TYR A 25 -0.08 -7.15 17.76
N ILE A 26 0.60 -8.29 17.88
CA ILE A 26 -0.04 -9.58 18.15
C ILE A 26 -0.72 -9.55 19.53
N ALA A 27 -0.02 -9.09 20.56
CA ALA A 27 -0.54 -9.00 21.93
C ALA A 27 -1.77 -8.08 22.01
N ALA A 28 -1.72 -6.91 21.37
CA ALA A 28 -2.83 -5.98 21.30
C ALA A 28 -4.05 -6.61 20.61
N GLY A 29 -3.82 -7.33 19.51
CA GLY A 29 -4.88 -8.02 18.79
C GLY A 29 -5.51 -9.19 19.55
N LEU A 30 -4.75 -9.86 20.43
CA LEU A 30 -5.26 -10.97 21.27
C LEU A 30 -6.02 -10.46 22.49
N THR A 31 -5.50 -9.43 23.17
CA THR A 31 -6.05 -8.95 24.44
C THR A 31 -7.13 -7.87 24.27
N GLY A 32 -7.23 -7.24 23.09
CA GLY A 32 -8.06 -6.06 22.86
C GLY A 32 -7.58 -4.81 23.64
N LYS A 33 -6.44 -4.90 24.37
CA LYS A 33 -5.84 -3.78 25.09
C LYS A 33 -4.76 -3.17 24.21
N SER A 34 -4.99 -1.96 23.77
CA SER A 34 -4.03 -1.24 22.93
C SER A 34 -2.99 -0.52 23.81
N GLU A 35 -1.73 -0.90 23.69
CA GLU A 35 -0.61 -0.11 24.22
C GLU A 35 -0.42 1.15 23.37
N LYS A 36 0.09 2.24 23.98
CA LYS A 36 0.30 3.54 23.30
C LYS A 36 1.06 3.43 21.97
N ALA A 37 1.98 2.47 21.85
CA ALA A 37 2.77 2.26 20.62
C ALA A 37 1.97 1.65 19.45
N VAL A 38 0.83 0.99 19.72
CA VAL A 38 0.00 0.27 18.76
C VAL A 38 -1.33 1.02 18.51
N ASN A 39 -1.60 2.07 19.26
CA ASN A 39 -2.86 2.84 19.22
C ASN A 39 -3.20 3.44 17.85
N HIS A 40 -2.23 3.52 16.93
CA HIS A 40 -2.44 4.14 15.62
C HIS A 40 -3.10 3.21 14.60
N SER A 41 -3.12 1.89 14.82
CA SER A 41 -3.71 0.93 13.89
C SER A 41 -4.23 -0.33 14.59
N PRO A 42 -5.35 -0.25 15.32
CA PRO A 42 -5.92 -1.40 16.03
C PRO A 42 -6.32 -2.52 15.07
N PHE A 43 -6.73 -2.19 13.85
CA PHE A 43 -7.03 -3.16 12.81
C PHE A 43 -5.83 -4.03 12.45
N THR A 44 -4.62 -3.45 12.37
CA THR A 44 -3.38 -4.20 12.13
C THR A 44 -3.13 -5.24 13.23
N GLY A 45 -3.34 -4.88 14.50
CA GLY A 45 -3.23 -5.83 15.62
C GLY A 45 -4.24 -6.98 15.49
N TRP A 46 -5.49 -6.68 15.10
CA TRP A 46 -6.49 -7.72 14.89
C TRP A 46 -6.09 -8.68 13.75
N VAL A 47 -5.58 -8.17 12.63
CA VAL A 47 -5.04 -8.97 11.51
C VAL A 47 -3.86 -9.82 11.95
N ALA A 48 -2.94 -9.26 12.74
CA ALA A 48 -1.77 -9.97 13.29
C ALA A 48 -2.16 -11.14 14.22
N ALA A 49 -3.28 -10.99 14.94
CA ALA A 49 -3.79 -12.03 15.85
C ALA A 49 -4.57 -13.15 15.12
N LEU A 50 -5.01 -12.94 13.87
CA LEU A 50 -5.82 -13.92 13.12
C LEU A 50 -5.19 -15.32 13.07
N PRO A 51 -3.90 -15.50 12.72
CA PRO A 51 -3.30 -16.83 12.65
C PRO A 51 -3.33 -17.56 14.00
N VAL A 52 -3.07 -16.84 15.09
CA VAL A 52 -3.11 -17.41 16.46
C VAL A 52 -4.53 -17.87 16.80
N ARG A 53 -5.53 -17.02 16.53
CA ARG A 53 -6.95 -17.33 16.77
C ARG A 53 -7.41 -18.53 15.96
N LEU A 54 -7.05 -18.60 14.67
CA LEU A 54 -7.43 -19.71 13.79
C LEU A 54 -6.79 -21.02 14.23
N ILE A 55 -5.50 -21.03 14.58
CA ILE A 55 -4.81 -22.23 15.06
C ILE A 55 -5.40 -22.70 16.39
N THR A 56 -5.68 -21.76 17.30
CA THR A 56 -6.30 -22.09 18.61
C THR A 56 -7.70 -22.67 18.41
N LEU A 57 -8.48 -22.09 17.51
CA LEU A 57 -9.82 -22.61 17.17
C LEU A 57 -9.74 -24.00 16.55
N ALA A 58 -8.85 -24.22 15.58
CA ALA A 58 -8.65 -25.52 14.93
C ALA A 58 -8.24 -26.60 15.95
N ARG A 59 -7.35 -26.27 16.90
CA ARG A 59 -6.95 -27.19 17.97
C ARG A 59 -8.12 -27.52 18.91
N LYS A 60 -8.91 -26.52 19.28
CA LYS A 60 -10.10 -26.72 20.13
C LYS A 60 -11.13 -27.63 19.48
N ILE A 61 -11.29 -27.52 18.15
CA ILE A 61 -12.19 -28.40 17.39
C ILE A 61 -11.63 -29.82 17.32
N ALA A 62 -10.33 -29.99 17.10
CA ALA A 62 -9.67 -31.29 16.96
C ALA A 62 -9.59 -32.05 18.31
N ASN A 63 -9.36 -31.34 19.42
CA ASN A 63 -9.22 -31.91 20.75
C ASN A 63 -9.87 -31.02 21.82
N PRO A 64 -11.15 -31.22 22.15
CA PRO A 64 -11.86 -30.37 23.13
C PRO A 64 -11.30 -30.40 24.53
N SER A 65 -10.57 -31.47 24.90
CA SER A 65 -9.99 -31.70 26.25
C SER A 65 -8.66 -31.02 26.48
N ILE A 66 -8.01 -30.49 25.42
CA ILE A 66 -6.75 -29.75 25.58
C ILE A 66 -7.08 -28.34 26.08
N SER A 67 -6.60 -28.00 27.29
CA SER A 67 -6.67 -26.63 27.79
C SER A 67 -6.11 -25.68 26.73
N ALA A 68 -6.76 -24.54 26.54
CA ALA A 68 -6.47 -23.57 25.48
C ALA A 68 -5.11 -22.85 25.70
N ALA A 69 -4.02 -23.62 25.85
CA ALA A 69 -2.68 -23.06 25.77
C ALA A 69 -2.51 -22.46 24.38
N LEU A 70 -2.28 -21.14 24.31
CA LEU A 70 -2.05 -20.41 23.08
C LEU A 70 -0.93 -21.09 22.29
N ALA A 71 -1.28 -21.66 21.15
CA ALA A 71 -0.28 -22.21 20.25
C ALA A 71 0.57 -21.07 19.72
N VAL A 72 1.86 -21.07 19.99
CA VAL A 72 2.80 -20.12 19.36
C VAL A 72 3.08 -20.59 17.94
N PRO A 73 2.50 -19.96 16.93
CA PRO A 73 2.76 -20.31 15.52
C PRO A 73 4.18 -19.88 15.11
N ARG A 74 4.69 -20.50 14.05
CA ARG A 74 5.98 -20.10 13.47
C ARG A 74 5.90 -18.65 12.96
N PRO A 75 7.00 -17.87 12.97
CA PRO A 75 7.02 -16.45 12.58
C PRO A 75 6.39 -16.18 11.22
N TRP A 76 6.65 -17.02 10.22
CA TRP A 76 6.08 -16.86 8.88
C TRP A 76 4.54 -16.99 8.85
N MET A 77 3.96 -17.82 9.72
CA MET A 77 2.50 -17.99 9.81
C MET A 77 1.84 -16.70 10.32
N LEU A 78 2.47 -16.01 11.28
CA LEU A 78 1.99 -14.75 11.82
C LEU A 78 2.04 -13.62 10.78
N ARG A 79 3.02 -13.66 9.88
CA ARG A 79 3.21 -12.68 8.81
C ARG A 79 2.41 -12.97 7.55
N LEU A 80 1.85 -14.18 7.42
CA LEU A 80 1.12 -14.63 6.24
C LEU A 80 -0.01 -13.66 5.79
N PRO A 81 -0.87 -13.11 6.68
CA PRO A 81 -1.88 -12.15 6.27
C PRO A 81 -1.30 -10.92 5.56
N PHE A 82 -0.15 -10.43 6.02
CA PHE A 82 0.53 -9.27 5.43
C PHE A 82 1.14 -9.60 4.07
N ILE A 83 1.68 -10.81 3.90
CA ILE A 83 2.15 -11.32 2.59
C ILE A 83 0.98 -11.41 1.60
N ILE A 84 -0.21 -11.81 2.06
CA ILE A 84 -1.42 -11.84 1.23
C ILE A 84 -1.82 -10.42 0.80
N PHE A 85 -1.78 -9.43 1.70
CA PHE A 85 -2.02 -8.02 1.32
C PHE A 85 -0.98 -7.53 0.31
N GLY A 86 0.30 -7.91 0.48
CA GLY A 86 1.35 -7.62 -0.50
C GLY A 86 1.07 -8.24 -1.88
N LEU A 87 0.64 -9.49 -1.91
CA LEU A 87 0.24 -10.16 -3.15
C LEU A 87 -0.94 -9.46 -3.83
N TRP A 88 -1.97 -9.08 -3.06
CA TRP A 88 -3.13 -8.35 -3.58
C TRP A 88 -2.75 -6.95 -4.08
N LEU A 89 -1.85 -6.26 -3.37
CA LEU A 89 -1.33 -4.97 -3.83
C LEU A 89 -0.60 -5.11 -5.17
N GLY A 90 0.30 -6.09 -5.30
CA GLY A 90 1.03 -6.34 -6.54
C GLY A 90 0.11 -6.70 -7.71
N ALA A 91 -0.91 -7.53 -7.46
CA ALA A 91 -1.92 -7.88 -8.46
C ALA A 91 -2.78 -6.66 -8.87
N ALA A 92 -3.22 -5.85 -7.89
CA ALA A 92 -3.99 -4.64 -8.15
C ALA A 92 -3.15 -3.60 -8.92
N LEU A 93 -1.88 -3.42 -8.55
CA LEU A 93 -0.96 -2.52 -9.21
C LEU A 93 -0.74 -2.92 -10.69
N TRP A 94 -0.49 -4.22 -10.93
CA TRP A 94 -0.37 -4.75 -12.29
C TRP A 94 -1.64 -4.50 -13.11
N TRP A 95 -2.81 -4.81 -12.53
CA TRP A 95 -4.09 -4.63 -13.21
C TRP A 95 -4.37 -3.16 -13.55
N VAL A 96 -4.09 -2.25 -12.63
CA VAL A 96 -4.26 -0.80 -12.83
C VAL A 96 -3.30 -0.29 -13.90
N ALA A 97 -2.01 -0.60 -13.79
CA ALA A 97 -1.00 -0.15 -14.75
C ALA A 97 -1.28 -0.70 -16.16
N ARG A 98 -1.65 -1.98 -16.26
CA ARG A 98 -2.08 -2.60 -17.52
C ARG A 98 -3.30 -1.91 -18.13
N ARG A 99 -4.26 -1.52 -17.29
CA ARG A 99 -5.49 -0.84 -17.76
C ARG A 99 -5.21 0.57 -18.27
N LEU A 100 -4.18 1.23 -17.77
CA LEU A 100 -3.80 2.59 -18.14
C LEU A 100 -2.81 2.64 -19.31
N PHE A 101 -1.89 1.67 -19.39
CA PHE A 101 -0.68 1.73 -20.23
C PHE A 101 -0.41 0.41 -20.99
N ASP A 102 -1.43 -0.41 -21.17
CA ASP A 102 -1.35 -1.73 -21.78
C ASP A 102 -0.40 -2.72 -21.06
N ASP A 103 -0.12 -3.84 -21.69
CA ASP A 103 0.65 -4.94 -21.09
C ASP A 103 2.07 -4.51 -20.71
N ASP A 104 2.73 -3.70 -21.53
CA ASP A 104 4.11 -3.26 -21.31
C ASP A 104 4.21 -2.45 -20.01
N GLY A 105 3.32 -1.47 -19.79
CA GLY A 105 3.26 -0.68 -18.56
C GLY A 105 2.93 -1.52 -17.34
N GLY A 106 2.00 -2.48 -17.48
CA GLY A 106 1.64 -3.41 -16.43
C GLY A 106 2.82 -4.27 -15.99
N TYR A 107 3.57 -4.85 -16.93
CA TYR A 107 4.73 -5.68 -16.61
C TYR A 107 5.89 -4.91 -16.01
N VAL A 108 6.17 -3.68 -16.49
CA VAL A 108 7.21 -2.83 -15.92
C VAL A 108 6.88 -2.44 -14.49
N ALA A 109 5.65 -1.97 -14.23
CA ALA A 109 5.22 -1.62 -12.88
C ALA A 109 5.27 -2.82 -11.92
N LEU A 110 4.84 -3.99 -12.38
CA LEU A 110 4.90 -5.23 -11.59
C LEU A 110 6.35 -5.67 -11.32
N ALA A 111 7.25 -5.54 -12.31
CA ALA A 111 8.66 -5.87 -12.13
C ALA A 111 9.30 -4.96 -11.07
N LEU A 112 9.04 -3.64 -11.13
CA LEU A 112 9.46 -2.67 -10.11
C LEU A 112 8.97 -3.04 -8.72
N TYR A 113 7.70 -3.45 -8.60
CA TYR A 113 7.09 -3.88 -7.35
C TYR A 113 7.74 -5.16 -6.79
N CYS A 114 7.82 -6.21 -7.61
CA CYS A 114 8.32 -7.53 -7.19
C CYS A 114 9.82 -7.54 -6.88
N THR A 115 10.58 -6.58 -7.41
CA THR A 115 12.00 -6.40 -7.13
C THR A 115 12.29 -5.27 -6.15
N SER A 116 11.31 -4.75 -5.44
CA SER A 116 11.50 -3.69 -4.44
C SER A 116 11.78 -4.29 -3.06
N PRO A 117 12.98 -4.07 -2.48
CA PRO A 117 13.29 -4.51 -1.12
C PRO A 117 12.32 -3.91 -0.10
N ALA A 118 11.92 -2.64 -0.27
CA ALA A 118 10.96 -1.97 0.60
C ALA A 118 9.60 -2.69 0.60
N MET A 119 9.06 -3.04 -0.59
CA MET A 119 7.79 -3.76 -0.69
C MET A 119 7.86 -5.17 -0.10
N ILE A 120 8.97 -5.88 -0.32
CA ILE A 120 9.19 -7.21 0.26
C ILE A 120 9.28 -7.09 1.79
N THR A 121 10.03 -6.11 2.31
CA THR A 121 10.19 -5.87 3.75
C THR A 121 8.86 -5.59 4.42
N VAL A 122 8.06 -4.62 3.92
CA VAL A 122 6.77 -4.28 4.55
C VAL A 122 5.74 -5.39 4.41
N SER A 123 5.80 -6.19 3.35
CA SER A 123 4.92 -7.35 3.16
C SER A 123 5.30 -8.54 4.04
N SER A 124 6.56 -8.66 4.43
CA SER A 124 7.07 -9.74 5.29
C SER A 124 7.16 -9.35 6.76
N ASN A 125 6.68 -8.17 7.15
CA ASN A 125 6.58 -7.70 8.53
C ASN A 125 5.11 -7.56 8.96
N ILE A 126 4.90 -7.58 10.27
CA ILE A 126 3.61 -7.24 10.88
C ILE A 126 3.56 -5.73 11.07
N GLY A 127 2.84 -5.03 10.20
CA GLY A 127 2.70 -3.57 10.25
C GLY A 127 1.53 -3.05 9.44
N PRO A 128 1.10 -1.80 9.67
CA PRO A 128 -0.01 -1.18 8.95
C PRO A 128 0.32 -0.84 7.50
N GLU A 129 1.61 -0.75 7.14
CA GLU A 129 2.12 -0.13 5.92
C GLU A 129 1.58 -0.81 4.67
N ILE A 130 1.62 -2.15 4.63
CA ILE A 130 1.17 -2.89 3.44
C ILE A 130 -0.36 -2.85 3.27
N ILE A 131 -1.12 -2.88 4.38
CA ILE A 131 -2.58 -2.77 4.35
C ILE A 131 -2.97 -1.37 3.87
N LEU A 132 -2.26 -0.34 4.37
CA LEU A 132 -2.47 1.03 3.98
C LEU A 132 -2.14 1.26 2.49
N ALA A 133 -1.02 0.74 2.01
CA ALA A 133 -0.65 0.84 0.60
C ALA A 133 -1.70 0.18 -0.32
N TRP A 134 -2.20 -1.01 0.07
CA TRP A 134 -3.25 -1.71 -0.67
C TRP A 134 -4.57 -0.93 -0.70
N SER A 135 -5.04 -0.46 0.47
CA SER A 135 -6.28 0.28 0.58
C SER A 135 -6.20 1.65 -0.11
N SER A 136 -5.06 2.33 -0.04
CA SER A 136 -4.82 3.62 -0.70
C SER A 136 -4.82 3.49 -2.23
N LEU A 137 -4.18 2.45 -2.77
CA LEU A 137 -4.22 2.17 -4.20
C LEU A 137 -5.67 1.91 -4.65
N GLY A 138 -6.39 1.06 -3.91
CA GLY A 138 -7.81 0.78 -4.15
C GLY A 138 -8.67 2.04 -4.10
N LEU A 139 -8.48 2.88 -3.08
CA LEU A 139 -9.20 4.13 -2.90
C LEU A 139 -9.04 5.07 -4.11
N ILE A 140 -7.81 5.39 -4.49
CA ILE A 140 -7.53 6.37 -5.55
C ILE A 140 -8.02 5.87 -6.92
N TYR A 141 -7.65 4.64 -7.30
CA TYR A 141 -7.99 4.14 -8.63
C TYR A 141 -9.46 3.72 -8.76
N THR A 142 -10.11 3.30 -7.67
CA THR A 142 -11.56 3.07 -7.70
C THR A 142 -12.30 4.40 -7.84
N ALA A 143 -11.87 5.47 -7.17
CA ALA A 143 -12.45 6.79 -7.32
C ALA A 143 -12.34 7.31 -8.77
N ILE A 144 -11.16 7.19 -9.39
CA ILE A 144 -10.93 7.52 -10.80
C ILE A 144 -11.84 6.67 -11.72
N GLY A 145 -11.88 5.36 -11.48
CA GLY A 145 -12.72 4.43 -12.25
C GLY A 145 -14.21 4.69 -12.10
N VAL A 146 -14.68 5.12 -10.93
CA VAL A 146 -16.05 5.56 -10.69
C VAL A 146 -16.34 6.83 -11.48
N ALA A 147 -15.45 7.84 -11.42
CA ALA A 147 -15.63 9.11 -12.12
C ALA A 147 -15.90 8.90 -13.61
N HIS A 148 -15.14 8.03 -14.26
CA HIS A 148 -15.36 7.69 -15.68
C HIS A 148 -16.67 6.96 -15.96
N THR A 149 -17.30 6.31 -14.97
CA THR A 149 -18.55 5.60 -15.15
C THR A 149 -19.79 6.38 -14.77
N LEU A 150 -19.64 7.57 -14.22
CA LEU A 150 -20.78 8.45 -13.86
C LEU A 150 -21.62 8.86 -15.08
N TYR A 151 -21.07 8.81 -16.27
CA TYR A 151 -21.75 9.04 -17.53
C TYR A 151 -22.56 7.81 -18.02
N ALA A 152 -22.35 6.63 -17.41
CA ALA A 152 -23.05 5.39 -17.74
C ALA A 152 -24.29 5.20 -16.85
N PRO A 153 -25.19 4.22 -17.19
CA PRO A 153 -26.35 3.91 -16.36
C PRO A 153 -26.01 3.54 -14.91
N PRO A 154 -26.89 3.88 -13.94
CA PRO A 154 -26.62 3.68 -12.49
C PRO A 154 -26.26 2.24 -12.10
N LYS A 155 -26.77 1.22 -12.78
CA LYS A 155 -26.44 -0.20 -12.52
C LYS A 155 -24.94 -0.50 -12.53
N LYS A 156 -24.14 0.29 -13.28
CA LYS A 156 -22.67 0.13 -13.35
C LYS A 156 -21.94 0.81 -12.18
N TRP A 157 -22.59 1.66 -11.41
CA TRP A 157 -21.95 2.39 -10.31
C TRP A 157 -21.95 1.59 -9.01
N VAL A 158 -23.03 0.85 -8.73
CA VAL A 158 -23.24 0.19 -7.42
C VAL A 158 -22.07 -0.69 -6.99
N PRO A 159 -21.55 -1.63 -7.80
CA PRO A 159 -20.41 -2.44 -7.40
C PRO A 159 -19.17 -1.61 -7.07
N ARG A 160 -18.96 -0.51 -7.83
CA ARG A 160 -17.81 0.37 -7.65
C ARG A 160 -17.92 1.25 -6.43
N ILE A 161 -19.15 1.69 -6.08
CA ILE A 161 -19.42 2.42 -4.83
C ILE A 161 -19.07 1.53 -3.63
N ILE A 162 -19.45 0.25 -3.68
CA ILE A 162 -19.12 -0.70 -2.62
C ILE A 162 -17.62 -0.87 -2.48
N ILE A 163 -16.90 -1.09 -3.59
CA ILE A 163 -15.44 -1.25 -3.58
C ILE A 163 -14.76 0.03 -3.08
N LEU A 164 -15.23 1.20 -3.51
CA LEU A 164 -14.72 2.50 -3.03
C LEU A 164 -14.97 2.65 -1.52
N GLY A 165 -16.17 2.35 -1.05
CA GLY A 165 -16.51 2.41 0.37
C GLY A 165 -15.69 1.44 1.22
N LEU A 166 -15.48 0.21 0.75
CA LEU A 166 -14.58 -0.74 1.40
C LEU A 166 -13.14 -0.21 1.47
N SER A 167 -12.62 0.35 0.37
CA SER A 167 -11.28 0.94 0.33
C SER A 167 -11.13 2.12 1.30
N ILE A 168 -12.15 2.99 1.39
CA ILE A 168 -12.21 4.08 2.38
C ILE A 168 -12.19 3.51 3.80
N GLY A 169 -13.04 2.53 4.09
CA GLY A 169 -13.17 1.94 5.43
C GLY A 169 -11.88 1.26 5.89
N PHE A 170 -11.24 0.46 5.02
CA PHE A 170 -9.96 -0.17 5.33
C PHE A 170 -8.83 0.85 5.50
N ALA A 171 -8.78 1.89 4.67
CA ALA A 171 -7.77 2.94 4.80
C ALA A 171 -7.92 3.67 6.14
N LEU A 172 -9.13 4.10 6.51
CA LEU A 172 -9.42 4.78 7.79
C LEU A 172 -9.18 3.86 8.99
N ALA A 173 -9.51 2.56 8.90
CA ALA A 173 -9.28 1.60 9.98
C ALA A 173 -7.80 1.30 10.19
N THR A 174 -6.99 1.44 9.15
CA THR A 174 -5.52 1.23 9.22
C THR A 174 -4.80 2.47 9.71
N ALA A 175 -5.16 3.65 9.16
CA ALA A 175 -4.56 4.92 9.54
C ALA A 175 -5.59 6.04 9.33
N TRP A 176 -5.99 6.71 10.42
CA TRP A 176 -7.00 7.78 10.38
C TRP A 176 -6.60 8.95 9.46
N TRP A 177 -5.30 9.26 9.33
CA TRP A 177 -4.81 10.33 8.46
C TRP A 177 -5.05 10.04 6.97
N SER A 178 -5.42 8.81 6.61
CA SER A 178 -5.84 8.45 5.25
C SER A 178 -7.09 9.21 4.78
N ILE A 179 -7.77 9.95 5.67
CA ILE A 179 -8.83 10.90 5.30
C ILE A 179 -8.33 11.92 4.27
N THR A 180 -7.05 12.28 4.31
CA THR A 180 -6.42 13.17 3.31
C THR A 180 -6.41 12.56 1.92
N LEU A 181 -6.22 11.23 1.83
CA LEU A 181 -6.31 10.49 0.57
C LEU A 181 -7.76 10.39 0.07
N VAL A 182 -8.73 10.34 0.98
CA VAL A 182 -10.16 10.42 0.64
C VAL A 182 -10.47 11.78 0.03
N LEU A 183 -9.94 12.88 0.59
CA LEU A 183 -10.08 14.23 0.02
C LEU A 183 -9.41 14.35 -1.36
N LEU A 184 -8.24 13.74 -1.55
CA LEU A 184 -7.58 13.69 -2.84
C LEU A 184 -8.40 12.90 -3.87
N ALA A 185 -8.94 11.75 -3.49
CA ALA A 185 -9.84 10.95 -4.33
C ALA A 185 -11.10 11.74 -4.72
N PHE A 186 -11.65 12.52 -3.79
CA PHE A 186 -12.74 13.44 -4.07
C PHE A 186 -12.35 14.49 -5.11
N GLY A 187 -11.17 15.11 -4.96
CA GLY A 187 -10.63 16.05 -5.94
C GLY A 187 -10.56 15.45 -7.34
N TYR A 188 -10.04 14.21 -7.48
CA TYR A 188 -10.02 13.50 -8.76
C TYR A 188 -11.43 13.26 -9.32
N MET A 189 -12.37 12.81 -8.50
CA MET A 189 -13.75 12.60 -8.98
C MET A 189 -14.39 13.89 -9.50
N MET A 190 -14.18 15.01 -8.79
CA MET A 190 -14.72 16.31 -9.20
C MET A 190 -14.05 16.85 -10.46
N TYR A 191 -12.75 16.60 -10.61
CA TYR A 191 -11.99 17.01 -11.80
C TYR A 191 -12.38 16.19 -13.04
N LEU A 192 -12.53 14.87 -12.92
CA LEU A 192 -12.81 13.96 -14.02
C LEU A 192 -14.28 13.93 -14.45
N ALA A 193 -15.20 14.39 -13.62
CA ALA A 193 -16.63 14.38 -13.89
C ALA A 193 -17.25 15.79 -13.86
N PRO A 194 -16.75 16.77 -14.64
CA PRO A 194 -17.22 18.15 -14.59
C PRO A 194 -18.70 18.30 -14.94
N GLY A 195 -19.22 17.48 -15.87
CA GLY A 195 -20.65 17.46 -16.26
C GLY A 195 -21.57 16.69 -15.30
N CYS A 196 -21.01 15.96 -14.33
CA CYS A 196 -21.77 15.09 -13.43
C CYS A 196 -21.41 15.33 -11.94
N ARG A 197 -21.01 16.55 -11.55
CA ARG A 197 -20.54 16.87 -10.18
C ARG A 197 -21.52 16.46 -9.10
N GLN A 198 -22.81 16.72 -9.29
CA GLN A 198 -23.83 16.33 -8.31
C GLN A 198 -23.87 14.79 -8.13
N ARG A 199 -23.80 14.03 -9.22
CA ARG A 199 -23.73 12.55 -9.16
C ARG A 199 -22.43 12.09 -8.49
N ALA A 200 -21.31 12.72 -8.80
CA ALA A 200 -20.02 12.43 -8.16
C ALA A 200 -20.10 12.65 -6.65
N PHE A 201 -20.72 13.74 -6.21
CA PHE A 201 -20.95 14.02 -4.79
C PHE A 201 -21.82 12.95 -4.11
N ILE A 202 -22.97 12.59 -4.72
CA ILE A 202 -23.86 11.55 -4.19
C ILE A 202 -23.11 10.21 -4.04
N VAL A 203 -22.37 9.82 -5.09
CA VAL A 203 -21.62 8.57 -5.09
C VAL A 203 -20.53 8.58 -4.01
N LEU A 204 -19.81 9.69 -3.87
CA LEU A 204 -18.80 9.81 -2.83
C LEU A 204 -19.42 9.80 -1.42
N ALA A 205 -20.51 10.53 -1.20
CA ALA A 205 -21.23 10.52 0.07
C ALA A 205 -21.70 9.11 0.43
N SER A 206 -22.27 8.36 -0.55
CA SER A 206 -22.68 6.97 -0.37
C SER A 206 -21.49 6.06 -0.04
N ALA A 207 -20.38 6.18 -0.79
CA ALA A 207 -19.17 5.41 -0.54
C ALA A 207 -18.55 5.75 0.83
N SER A 208 -18.52 7.02 1.21
CA SER A 208 -18.06 7.46 2.53
C SER A 208 -18.94 6.92 3.65
N GLY A 209 -20.26 6.88 3.47
CA GLY A 209 -21.18 6.24 4.40
C GLY A 209 -20.86 4.75 4.60
N ILE A 210 -20.65 4.00 3.50
CA ILE A 210 -20.23 2.60 3.57
C ILE A 210 -18.85 2.50 4.26
N GLY A 211 -17.91 3.38 3.92
CA GLY A 211 -16.59 3.44 4.53
C GLY A 211 -16.64 3.69 6.05
N CYS A 212 -17.49 4.60 6.50
CA CYS A 212 -17.71 4.85 7.94
C CYS A 212 -18.30 3.62 8.65
N VAL A 213 -19.24 2.91 8.02
CA VAL A 213 -19.79 1.67 8.59
C VAL A 213 -18.71 0.61 8.71
N VAL A 214 -17.91 0.38 7.64
CA VAL A 214 -16.79 -0.57 7.65
C VAL A 214 -15.77 -0.19 8.72
N TRP A 215 -15.37 1.08 8.78
CA TRP A 215 -14.47 1.59 9.81
C TRP A 215 -15.01 1.35 11.22
N ALA A 216 -16.29 1.67 11.47
CA ALA A 216 -16.93 1.49 12.78
C ALA A 216 -17.00 0.00 13.17
N VAL A 217 -17.35 -0.89 12.23
CA VAL A 217 -17.36 -2.36 12.46
C VAL A 217 -15.97 -2.87 12.79
N LEU A 218 -14.94 -2.47 12.03
CA LEU A 218 -13.56 -2.89 12.28
C LEU A 218 -13.06 -2.37 13.63
N TYR A 219 -13.37 -1.14 14.01
CA TYR A 219 -13.01 -0.60 15.33
C TYR A 219 -13.79 -1.27 16.46
N TRP A 220 -15.04 -1.63 16.24
CA TRP A 220 -15.83 -2.39 17.22
C TRP A 220 -15.25 -3.79 17.42
N LEU A 221 -14.88 -4.50 16.36
CA LEU A 221 -14.24 -5.82 16.43
C LEU A 221 -12.89 -5.78 17.17
N THR A 222 -12.18 -4.66 17.11
CA THR A 222 -10.89 -4.49 17.81
C THR A 222 -11.03 -4.02 19.26
N GLY A 223 -12.25 -3.68 19.73
CA GLY A 223 -12.49 -3.14 21.05
C GLY A 223 -11.92 -1.74 21.30
N SER A 224 -11.53 -1.03 20.24
CA SER A 224 -10.75 0.23 20.32
C SER A 224 -11.61 1.49 20.04
N PHE A 225 -12.92 1.37 20.11
CA PHE A 225 -13.83 2.48 19.82
C PHE A 225 -13.55 3.68 20.75
N GLY A 226 -13.11 4.79 20.19
CA GLY A 226 -12.82 6.05 20.93
C GLY A 226 -11.33 6.41 21.09
N LEU A 227 -10.38 5.54 20.73
CA LEU A 227 -8.95 5.81 20.92
C LEU A 227 -8.25 6.49 19.74
N GLY A 228 -8.89 6.50 18.53
CA GLY A 228 -8.21 6.87 17.30
C GLY A 228 -8.02 8.36 17.02
N ILE A 229 -8.77 9.25 17.70
CA ILE A 229 -8.83 10.68 17.33
C ILE A 229 -7.94 11.56 18.23
N LYS A 230 -7.71 11.17 19.48
CA LYS A 230 -6.93 11.97 20.45
C LYS A 230 -5.47 12.26 20.07
N PRO A 231 -4.70 11.33 19.47
CA PRO A 231 -3.30 11.59 19.12
C PRO A 231 -3.12 12.62 18.01
N LEU A 232 -4.15 12.83 17.20
CA LEU A 232 -4.16 13.70 16.04
C LEU A 232 -4.00 15.18 16.38
N LEU A 233 -4.76 15.60 17.38
CA LEU A 233 -4.86 17.02 17.75
C LEU A 233 -3.63 17.50 18.56
N ALA A 234 -2.77 16.57 18.99
CA ALA A 234 -1.66 16.87 19.89
C ALA A 234 -0.32 17.11 19.20
N GLN A 235 -0.20 16.87 17.88
CA GLN A 235 1.09 16.92 17.20
C GLN A 235 1.22 18.14 16.27
N LYS A 236 2.31 18.90 16.46
CA LYS A 236 2.67 20.02 15.58
C LYS A 236 3.38 19.50 14.33
N PRO A 237 3.07 20.01 13.13
CA PRO A 237 3.80 19.66 11.91
C PRO A 237 5.26 20.09 12.04
N THR A 238 6.19 19.22 11.70
CA THR A 238 7.63 19.50 11.70
C THR A 238 8.22 19.16 10.33
N LEU A 239 9.06 20.07 9.81
CA LEU A 239 9.76 19.86 8.53
C LEU A 239 10.91 18.84 8.63
N GLU A 240 11.22 18.34 9.82
CA GLU A 240 12.26 17.32 10.04
C GLU A 240 11.97 16.00 9.31
N ALA A 241 10.68 15.67 9.13
CA ALA A 241 10.30 14.47 8.37
C ALA A 241 10.75 14.55 6.90
N LEU A 242 10.81 15.77 6.32
CA LEU A 242 11.24 15.98 4.94
C LEU A 242 12.76 15.70 4.77
N SER A 243 13.58 16.08 5.73
CA SER A 243 15.03 15.83 5.71
C SER A 243 15.35 14.33 5.85
N ASN A 244 14.49 13.57 6.54
CA ASN A 244 14.66 12.15 6.76
C ASN A 244 14.10 11.29 5.62
N LEU A 245 13.26 11.84 4.74
CA LEU A 245 12.65 11.11 3.63
C LEU A 245 13.69 10.50 2.66
N PRO A 246 14.72 11.22 2.19
CA PRO A 246 15.77 10.63 1.36
C PRO A 246 16.49 9.49 2.07
N PHE A 247 16.78 9.64 3.36
CA PHE A 247 17.42 8.61 4.17
C PHE A 247 16.54 7.37 4.36
N ALA A 248 15.24 7.56 4.58
CA ALA A 248 14.28 6.47 4.70
C ALA A 248 14.11 5.69 3.40
N LEU A 249 14.09 6.38 2.26
CA LEU A 249 14.05 5.77 0.94
C LEU A 249 15.41 5.17 0.54
N SER A 250 16.52 5.73 1.01
CA SER A 250 17.89 5.30 0.73
C SER A 250 18.46 4.31 1.74
N GLY A 251 17.86 4.17 2.91
CA GLY A 251 18.25 3.16 3.92
C GLY A 251 18.20 1.73 3.41
N HIS A 252 17.53 1.53 2.28
CA HIS A 252 17.65 0.34 1.45
C HIS A 252 18.50 0.69 0.21
N THR A 253 19.45 -0.15 -0.14
CA THR A 253 20.35 0.00 -1.32
C THR A 253 19.62 0.29 -2.63
N ASP A 254 18.34 -0.05 -2.71
CA ASP A 254 17.43 0.23 -3.82
C ASP A 254 16.93 1.69 -3.87
N GLY A 255 17.01 2.44 -2.78
CA GLY A 255 16.49 3.80 -2.72
C GLY A 255 17.13 4.74 -3.74
N TYR A 256 18.44 4.64 -3.96
CA TYR A 256 19.13 5.46 -4.96
C TYR A 256 18.69 5.12 -6.39
N VAL A 257 18.49 3.83 -6.71
CA VAL A 257 18.02 3.39 -8.03
C VAL A 257 16.62 3.90 -8.28
N LEU A 258 15.73 3.83 -7.27
CA LEU A 258 14.37 4.37 -7.36
C LEU A 258 14.35 5.88 -7.53
N VAL A 259 15.15 6.62 -6.78
CA VAL A 259 15.29 8.09 -6.93
C VAL A 259 15.77 8.43 -8.33
N PHE A 260 16.80 7.74 -8.84
CA PHE A 260 17.30 7.95 -10.19
C PHE A 260 16.22 7.67 -11.25
N LEU A 261 15.52 6.54 -11.15
CA LEU A 261 14.44 6.19 -12.09
C LEU A 261 13.29 7.20 -12.02
N PHE A 262 12.97 7.69 -10.83
CA PHE A 262 11.92 8.69 -10.65
C PHE A 262 12.31 10.04 -11.25
N ILE A 263 13.56 10.49 -11.05
CA ILE A 263 14.09 11.72 -11.67
C ILE A 263 14.11 11.58 -13.21
N ALA A 264 14.58 10.44 -13.72
CA ALA A 264 14.58 10.17 -15.16
C ALA A 264 13.16 10.18 -15.74
N ALA A 265 12.19 9.59 -15.02
CA ALA A 265 10.79 9.62 -15.39
C ALA A 265 10.20 11.05 -15.34
N LEU A 266 10.54 11.86 -14.35
CA LEU A 266 10.12 13.26 -14.26
C LEU A 266 10.66 14.10 -15.39
N THR A 267 11.94 13.93 -15.76
CA THR A 267 12.55 14.65 -16.88
C THR A 267 11.90 14.26 -18.21
N ALA A 268 11.64 12.97 -18.41
CA ALA A 268 10.90 12.48 -19.57
C ALA A 268 9.48 13.04 -19.63
N TYR A 269 8.75 13.03 -18.50
CA TYR A 269 7.42 13.61 -18.38
C TYR A 269 7.40 15.12 -18.70
N GLY A 270 8.43 15.85 -18.23
CA GLY A 270 8.58 17.28 -18.49
C GLY A 270 8.88 17.62 -19.95
N SER A 271 9.74 16.83 -20.58
CA SER A 271 10.25 17.09 -21.94
C SER A 271 9.37 16.51 -23.05
N TRP A 272 8.55 15.49 -22.77
CA TRP A 272 7.78 14.77 -23.78
C TRP A 272 6.28 15.08 -23.67
N PRO A 273 5.68 15.80 -24.65
CA PRO A 273 4.27 16.20 -24.60
C PRO A 273 3.29 15.02 -24.49
N ARG A 274 3.63 13.87 -25.09
CA ARG A 274 2.79 12.67 -25.07
C ARG A 274 2.65 12.04 -23.68
N ALA A 275 3.65 12.20 -22.83
CA ALA A 275 3.62 11.68 -21.47
C ALA A 275 2.67 12.44 -20.52
N ARG A 276 2.09 13.55 -20.94
CA ARG A 276 1.29 14.46 -20.09
C ARG A 276 -0.21 14.17 -20.10
N TYR A 277 -0.63 12.95 -20.27
CA TYR A 277 -2.04 12.64 -20.11
C TYR A 277 -2.38 12.27 -18.64
N PHE A 278 -3.67 12.28 -18.31
CA PHE A 278 -4.12 12.11 -16.92
C PHE A 278 -3.68 10.76 -16.30
N GLY A 279 -3.61 9.69 -17.10
CA GLY A 279 -3.14 8.39 -16.65
C GLY A 279 -1.74 8.42 -16.02
N ASN A 280 -0.83 9.27 -16.52
CA ASN A 280 0.51 9.51 -15.95
C ASN A 280 0.48 10.58 -14.84
N THR A 281 -0.41 11.57 -14.96
CA THR A 281 -0.48 12.69 -14.01
C THR A 281 -1.05 12.26 -12.67
N ALA A 282 -2.07 11.41 -12.63
CA ALA A 282 -2.71 10.98 -11.39
C ALA A 282 -1.76 10.24 -10.44
N PRO A 283 -0.99 9.21 -10.86
CA PRO A 283 -0.03 8.55 -9.99
C PRO A 283 1.11 9.50 -9.56
N LEU A 284 1.56 10.43 -10.42
CA LEU A 284 2.55 11.43 -10.05
C LEU A 284 2.02 12.36 -8.95
N ILE A 285 0.83 12.95 -9.12
CA ILE A 285 0.22 13.83 -8.10
C ILE A 285 0.01 13.07 -6.80
N THR A 286 -0.46 11.81 -6.87
CA THR A 286 -0.70 11.01 -5.66
C THR A 286 0.61 10.68 -4.93
N SER A 287 1.69 10.36 -5.65
CA SER A 287 2.99 10.11 -5.04
C SER A 287 3.56 11.37 -4.37
N LEU A 288 3.46 12.53 -5.04
CA LEU A 288 3.88 13.81 -4.47
C LEU A 288 3.02 14.20 -3.26
N ALA A 289 1.71 14.01 -3.33
CA ALA A 289 0.82 14.26 -2.20
C ALA A 289 1.16 13.34 -1.01
N ALA A 290 1.47 12.06 -1.25
CA ALA A 290 1.93 11.16 -0.20
C ALA A 290 3.23 11.67 0.44
N VAL A 291 4.23 12.06 -0.36
CA VAL A 291 5.49 12.63 0.14
C VAL A 291 5.25 13.88 0.99
N LEU A 292 4.40 14.80 0.54
CA LEU A 292 4.06 16.02 1.28
C LEU A 292 3.35 15.69 2.60
N LEU A 293 2.43 14.73 2.60
CA LEU A 293 1.74 14.30 3.82
C LEU A 293 2.72 13.74 4.85
N PHE A 294 3.68 12.91 4.42
CA PHE A 294 4.72 12.37 5.31
C PHE A 294 5.60 13.46 5.90
N SER A 295 5.82 14.53 5.14
CA SER A 295 6.63 15.66 5.57
C SER A 295 5.93 16.57 6.57
N LEU A 296 4.59 16.68 6.47
CA LEU A 296 3.80 17.63 7.26
C LEU A 296 3.19 17.00 8.52
N VAL A 297 3.04 15.69 8.57
CA VAL A 297 2.37 15.00 9.67
C VAL A 297 3.35 14.11 10.44
N PRO A 298 3.88 14.58 11.59
CA PRO A 298 4.91 13.86 12.36
C PRO A 298 4.45 12.49 12.90
N ALA A 299 3.15 12.29 13.00
CA ALA A 299 2.56 11.01 13.42
C ALA A 299 2.73 9.91 12.37
N ILE A 300 3.07 10.27 11.13
CA ILE A 300 3.22 9.32 10.04
C ILE A 300 4.63 8.75 10.12
N ARG A 301 4.71 7.44 10.25
CA ARG A 301 6.00 6.76 10.27
C ARG A 301 6.65 6.82 8.89
N ILE A 302 7.98 6.86 8.86
CA ILE A 302 8.78 6.81 7.63
C ILE A 302 8.36 5.65 6.73
N TRP A 303 8.03 4.48 7.32
CA TRP A 303 7.58 3.29 6.59
C TRP A 303 6.23 3.47 5.89
N ASP A 304 5.39 4.38 6.34
CA ASP A 304 4.12 4.69 5.67
C ASP A 304 4.37 5.34 4.29
N ALA A 305 5.58 5.89 4.06
CA ALA A 305 5.99 6.40 2.75
C ALA A 305 5.98 5.33 1.65
N THR A 306 6.03 4.05 2.03
CA THR A 306 5.95 2.93 1.07
C THR A 306 4.64 2.91 0.27
N LEU A 307 3.56 3.51 0.79
CA LEU A 307 2.34 3.66 0.01
C LEU A 307 2.57 4.48 -1.27
N GLY A 308 3.42 5.52 -1.19
CA GLY A 308 3.78 6.36 -2.34
C GLY A 308 4.51 5.59 -3.43
N LEU A 309 5.30 4.56 -3.07
CA LEU A 309 6.05 3.74 -4.03
C LEU A 309 5.13 3.03 -5.02
N SER A 310 3.95 2.58 -4.61
CA SER A 310 2.99 1.94 -5.51
C SER A 310 2.60 2.86 -6.67
N PHE A 311 2.41 4.15 -6.38
CA PHE A 311 2.08 5.15 -7.39
C PHE A 311 3.29 5.53 -8.24
N VAL A 312 4.50 5.59 -7.66
CA VAL A 312 5.75 5.79 -8.39
C VAL A 312 5.96 4.65 -9.40
N PHE A 313 5.72 3.39 -9.03
CA PHE A 313 5.87 2.26 -9.94
C PHE A 313 4.90 2.34 -11.13
N ILE A 314 3.66 2.76 -10.90
CA ILE A 314 2.68 2.96 -11.96
C ILE A 314 3.11 4.12 -12.87
N PHE A 315 3.59 5.23 -12.30
CA PHE A 315 4.08 6.39 -13.06
C PHE A 315 5.27 6.02 -13.95
N VAL A 316 6.28 5.35 -13.39
CA VAL A 316 7.47 4.90 -14.14
C VAL A 316 7.09 3.85 -15.18
N GLY A 317 6.19 2.92 -14.83
CA GLY A 317 5.67 1.92 -15.75
C GLY A 317 4.97 2.52 -16.96
N GLY A 318 4.16 3.56 -16.75
CA GLY A 318 3.48 4.28 -17.82
C GLY A 318 4.46 4.96 -18.78
N LEU A 319 5.46 5.65 -18.25
CA LEU A 319 6.49 6.29 -19.08
C LEU A 319 7.34 5.26 -19.84
N ALA A 320 7.69 4.15 -19.19
CA ALA A 320 8.41 3.07 -19.86
C ALA A 320 7.59 2.46 -21.02
N ALA A 321 6.27 2.31 -20.86
CA ALA A 321 5.38 1.87 -21.93
C ALA A 321 5.39 2.86 -23.11
N ASP A 322 5.24 4.17 -22.83
CA ASP A 322 5.32 5.21 -23.85
C ASP A 322 6.65 5.15 -24.64
N PHE A 323 7.78 4.87 -23.95
CA PHE A 323 9.07 4.68 -24.61
C PHE A 323 9.12 3.41 -25.47
N LEU A 324 8.53 2.30 -24.99
CA LEU A 324 8.46 1.05 -25.71
C LEU A 324 7.60 1.12 -26.98
N GLU A 325 6.68 2.08 -27.08
CA GLU A 325 5.92 2.33 -28.30
C GLU A 325 6.72 3.07 -29.39
N THR A 326 7.94 3.55 -29.07
CA THR A 326 8.78 4.23 -30.04
C THR A 326 9.50 3.28 -31.00
N ARG A 327 10.08 3.85 -32.07
CA ARG A 327 10.95 3.10 -33.00
C ARG A 327 12.16 2.42 -32.33
N PHE A 328 12.53 2.86 -31.13
CA PHE A 328 13.64 2.32 -30.33
C PHE A 328 13.23 1.22 -29.36
N ARG A 329 12.10 0.55 -29.58
CA ARG A 329 11.55 -0.48 -28.68
C ARG A 329 12.59 -1.52 -28.25
N ARG A 330 13.36 -2.09 -29.20
CA ARG A 330 14.34 -3.16 -28.91
C ARG A 330 15.45 -2.71 -27.96
N PRO A 331 16.23 -1.62 -28.25
CA PRO A 331 17.26 -1.17 -27.32
C PRO A 331 16.70 -0.74 -25.97
N ILE A 332 15.53 -0.14 -25.91
CA ILE A 332 14.87 0.24 -24.66
C ILE A 332 14.47 -1.01 -23.85
N ALA A 333 13.89 -2.02 -24.50
CA ALA A 333 13.52 -3.26 -23.83
C ALA A 333 14.76 -3.99 -23.27
N LEU A 334 15.87 -4.03 -24.01
CA LEU A 334 17.15 -4.60 -23.53
C LEU A 334 17.69 -3.80 -22.33
N PHE A 335 17.67 -2.47 -22.40
CA PHE A 335 18.10 -1.61 -21.31
C PHE A 335 17.25 -1.83 -20.04
N LEU A 336 15.92 -1.83 -20.17
CA LEU A 336 15.01 -2.12 -19.06
C LEU A 336 15.25 -3.49 -18.47
N THR A 337 15.44 -4.51 -19.31
CA THR A 337 15.72 -5.88 -18.86
C THR A 337 17.04 -5.92 -18.06
N ALA A 338 18.09 -5.28 -18.55
CA ALA A 338 19.37 -5.17 -17.82
C ALA A 338 19.21 -4.46 -16.48
N CYS A 339 18.45 -3.35 -16.44
CA CYS A 339 18.13 -2.64 -15.20
C CYS A 339 17.36 -3.53 -14.21
N PHE A 340 16.39 -4.32 -14.66
CA PHE A 340 15.63 -5.23 -13.80
C PHE A 340 16.47 -6.39 -13.27
N VAL A 341 17.36 -6.96 -14.09
CA VAL A 341 18.29 -7.99 -13.64
C VAL A 341 19.22 -7.44 -12.57
N LEU A 342 19.84 -6.28 -12.83
CA LEU A 342 20.68 -5.61 -11.84
C LEU A 342 19.92 -5.34 -10.55
N ARG A 343 18.70 -4.80 -10.66
CA ARG A 343 17.86 -4.51 -9.52
C ARG A 343 17.49 -5.78 -8.73
N ALA A 344 17.17 -6.88 -9.41
CA ALA A 344 16.87 -8.14 -8.75
C ALA A 344 18.07 -8.65 -7.94
N VAL A 345 19.30 -8.55 -8.48
CA VAL A 345 20.54 -8.90 -7.76
C VAL A 345 20.72 -8.01 -6.53
N LEU A 346 20.59 -6.68 -6.68
CA LEU A 346 20.69 -5.74 -5.57
C LEU A 346 19.62 -6.00 -4.50
N THR A 347 18.41 -6.37 -4.90
CA THR A 347 17.33 -6.76 -3.98
C THR A 347 17.70 -7.98 -3.14
N VAL A 348 18.22 -9.02 -3.77
CA VAL A 348 18.66 -10.22 -3.04
C VAL A 348 19.78 -9.87 -2.05
N MET A 349 20.76 -9.06 -2.45
CA MET A 349 21.82 -8.60 -1.56
C MET A 349 21.27 -7.80 -0.37
N ALA A 350 20.35 -6.85 -0.64
CA ALA A 350 19.73 -6.05 0.39
C ALA A 350 18.92 -6.90 1.38
N LEU A 351 18.16 -7.89 0.89
CA LEU A 351 17.39 -8.80 1.73
C LEU A 351 18.29 -9.69 2.59
N VAL A 352 19.39 -10.20 2.04
CA VAL A 352 20.35 -11.00 2.81
C VAL A 352 21.00 -10.17 3.92
N THR A 353 21.39 -8.94 3.64
CA THR A 353 21.96 -8.04 4.67
C THR A 353 20.92 -7.67 5.72
N TRP A 354 19.69 -7.37 5.33
CA TRP A 354 18.60 -7.06 6.25
C TRP A 354 18.21 -8.22 7.16
N VAL A 355 18.23 -9.45 6.65
CA VAL A 355 17.94 -10.64 7.45
C VAL A 355 19.07 -10.93 8.45
N ARG A 356 20.34 -10.68 8.09
CA ARG A 356 21.50 -10.91 8.95
C ARG A 356 21.64 -9.86 10.04
N ASN A 357 21.31 -8.61 9.75
CA ASN A 357 21.45 -7.48 10.67
C ASN A 357 20.04 -6.86 10.91
N PRO A 358 19.20 -7.49 11.74
CA PRO A 358 17.91 -6.92 12.08
C PRO A 358 18.13 -5.63 12.92
N VAL A 359 17.75 -4.49 12.35
CA VAL A 359 17.70 -3.20 13.06
C VAL A 359 16.50 -3.17 13.98
#